data_ab77577ce59a7d5c3c61ff56ef2e5840
#
_entry.id   ab77577ce59a7d5c3c61ff56ef2e5840
#
_cell.length_a   1.000
_cell.length_b   1.000
_cell.length_c   1.000
_cell.angle_alpha   90.00
_cell.angle_beta   90.00
_cell.angle_gamma   90.00
#
_symmetry.space_group_name_H-M   'P 1'
#
loop_
_entity.id
_entity.type
_entity.pdbx_description
1 polymer ?
#
loop_
_entity_poly.entity_id
_entity_poly.type
_entity_poly.pdbx_seq_one_letter_code
_entity_poly.pdbx_strand_id
1 'polypeptide(L)'
;MSKNEFTKRDLPKKSENLSDWYNKIILMAELADYGPAKGTMIYRPYGFMIWELIQKEMDLLIKERGVSNGYFPLFIPESLLKKEQAHVEGFSPELAVVTIGGGEELSE
;
A
#
# COMPACT_ATOMS: atom_id res chain seq x y z
N MET A 1 -18.41 14.84 -10.31
CA MET A 1 -17.36 14.76 -9.27
C MET A 1 -17.26 16.12 -8.63
N SER A 2 -17.66 16.25 -7.37
CA SER A 2 -17.56 17.50 -6.62
C SER A 2 -16.09 17.80 -6.40
N LYS A 3 -15.58 18.91 -6.95
CA LYS A 3 -14.29 19.46 -6.53
C LYS A 3 -14.45 19.92 -5.09
N ASN A 4 -13.96 19.16 -4.14
CA ASN A 4 -13.74 19.65 -2.80
C ASN A 4 -12.64 20.71 -2.90
N GLU A 5 -13.03 21.98 -2.99
CA GLU A 5 -12.10 23.11 -2.90
C GLU A 5 -11.63 23.21 -1.44
N PHE A 6 -10.59 22.48 -1.11
CA PHE A 6 -9.90 22.66 0.16
C PHE A 6 -9.21 24.03 0.18
N THR A 7 -9.42 24.78 1.24
CA THR A 7 -8.68 26.02 1.50
C THR A 7 -7.59 25.79 2.53
N LYS A 8 -6.56 26.65 2.57
CA LYS A 8 -5.50 26.56 3.61
C LYS A 8 -6.07 26.63 5.03
N ARG A 9 -7.28 27.18 5.21
CA ARG A 9 -7.96 27.27 6.51
C ARG A 9 -8.51 25.92 7.00
N ASP A 10 -8.69 24.97 6.08
CA ASP A 10 -9.22 23.64 6.41
C ASP A 10 -8.13 22.68 6.90
N LEU A 11 -6.86 23.07 6.79
CA LEU A 11 -5.72 22.28 7.25
C LEU A 11 -5.47 22.56 8.74
N PRO A 12 -5.60 21.55 9.62
CA PRO A 12 -5.25 21.71 11.03
C PRO A 12 -3.74 21.96 11.18
N LYS A 13 -3.34 22.54 12.30
CA LYS A 13 -1.91 22.69 12.58
C LYS A 13 -1.29 21.33 12.89
N LYS A 14 -0.13 21.09 12.31
CA LYS A 14 0.67 19.86 12.55
C LYS A 14 0.94 19.61 14.05
N SER A 15 1.15 20.70 14.83
CA SER A 15 1.41 20.62 16.26
C SER A 15 0.18 20.26 17.11
N GLU A 16 -1.03 20.47 16.59
CA GLU A 16 -2.28 20.19 17.29
C GLU A 16 -2.81 18.80 16.98
N ASN A 17 -2.77 18.38 15.71
CA ASN A 17 -3.21 17.06 15.26
C ASN A 17 -2.41 16.61 14.04
N LEU A 18 -1.33 15.86 14.29
CA LEU A 18 -0.46 15.36 13.25
C LEU A 18 -1.16 14.41 12.29
N SER A 19 -2.01 13.52 12.80
CA SER A 19 -2.71 12.51 11.98
C SER A 19 -3.70 13.17 11.01
N ASP A 20 -4.51 14.08 11.50
CA ASP A 20 -5.49 14.78 10.66
C ASP A 20 -4.81 15.73 9.67
N TRP A 21 -3.74 16.42 10.10
CA TRP A 21 -2.91 17.23 9.21
C TRP A 21 -2.32 16.38 8.08
N TYR A 22 -1.77 15.21 8.38
CA TYR A 22 -1.17 14.30 7.40
C TYR A 22 -2.20 13.81 6.38
N ASN A 23 -3.34 13.33 6.85
CA ASN A 23 -4.40 12.83 5.97
C ASN A 23 -4.94 13.95 5.06
N LYS A 24 -5.18 15.14 5.59
CA LYS A 24 -5.68 16.27 4.79
C LYS A 24 -4.66 16.78 3.79
N ILE A 25 -3.38 16.87 4.16
CA ILE A 25 -2.36 17.38 3.23
C ILE A 25 -2.17 16.45 2.03
N ILE A 26 -2.28 15.13 2.23
CA ILE A 26 -2.21 14.15 1.13
C ILE A 26 -3.32 14.38 0.10
N LEU A 27 -4.54 14.60 0.58
CA LEU A 27 -5.69 14.87 -0.30
C LEU A 27 -5.58 16.24 -0.97
N MET A 28 -5.20 17.29 -0.22
CA MET A 28 -5.06 18.66 -0.73
C MET A 28 -3.93 18.79 -1.76
N ALA A 29 -2.82 18.09 -1.56
CA ALA A 29 -1.69 18.07 -2.48
C ALA A 29 -1.89 17.09 -3.66
N GLU A 30 -3.07 16.49 -3.76
CA GLU A 30 -3.42 15.53 -4.81
C GLU A 30 -2.46 14.34 -4.93
N LEU A 31 -1.90 13.89 -3.81
CA LEU A 31 -0.95 12.77 -3.77
C LEU A 31 -1.68 11.42 -3.83
N ALA A 32 -2.79 11.31 -3.12
CA ALA A 32 -3.61 10.11 -3.09
C ALA A 32 -5.09 10.44 -2.87
N ASP A 33 -5.95 9.47 -3.09
CA ASP A 33 -7.38 9.53 -2.79
C ASP A 33 -7.85 8.17 -2.26
N TYR A 34 -9.04 8.14 -1.68
CA TYR A 34 -9.62 6.89 -1.19
C TYR A 34 -10.11 6.03 -2.36
N GLY A 35 -9.81 4.74 -2.27
CA GLY A 35 -10.33 3.74 -3.21
C GLY A 35 -11.80 3.40 -2.96
N PRO A 36 -12.43 2.69 -3.91
CA PRO A 36 -13.85 2.33 -3.79
C PRO A 36 -14.12 1.26 -2.72
N ALA A 37 -13.13 0.43 -2.40
CA ALA A 37 -13.23 -0.55 -1.33
C ALA A 37 -12.63 0.01 -0.04
N LYS A 38 -13.22 -0.32 1.11
CA LYS A 38 -12.72 0.11 2.43
C LYS A 38 -11.28 -0.32 2.63
N GLY A 39 -10.44 0.61 3.08
CA GLY A 39 -9.02 0.36 3.33
C GLY A 39 -8.12 0.42 2.09
N THR A 40 -8.68 0.71 0.91
CA THR A 40 -7.89 0.90 -0.30
C THR A 40 -7.63 2.37 -0.59
N MET A 41 -6.50 2.66 -1.24
CA MET A 41 -6.12 4.00 -1.68
C MET A 41 -5.71 4.00 -3.14
N ILE A 42 -5.97 5.12 -3.80
CA ILE A 42 -5.53 5.40 -5.17
C ILE A 42 -4.38 6.40 -5.07
N TYR A 43 -3.18 6.00 -5.50
CA TYR A 43 -2.08 6.94 -5.66
C TYR A 43 -2.28 7.75 -6.92
N ARG A 44 -2.33 9.08 -6.77
CA ARG A 44 -2.44 10.01 -7.88
C ARG A 44 -1.06 10.28 -8.49
N PRO A 45 -0.96 10.89 -9.68
CA PRO A 45 0.32 11.03 -10.38
C PRO A 45 1.44 11.64 -9.55
N TYR A 46 1.17 12.67 -8.75
CA TYR A 46 2.20 13.29 -7.90
C TYR A 46 2.67 12.35 -6.78
N GLY A 47 1.75 11.65 -6.13
CA GLY A 47 2.10 10.67 -5.09
C GLY A 47 2.83 9.47 -5.66
N PHE A 48 2.42 8.98 -6.82
CA PHE A 48 3.07 7.86 -7.48
C PHE A 48 4.48 8.22 -7.96
N MET A 49 4.68 9.44 -8.46
CA MET A 49 6.02 9.94 -8.83
C MET A 49 6.99 9.92 -7.65
N ILE A 50 6.56 10.29 -6.44
CA ILE A 50 7.39 10.19 -5.23
C ILE A 50 7.79 8.74 -4.99
N TRP A 51 6.85 7.80 -5.11
CA TRP A 51 7.10 6.37 -4.99
C TRP A 51 8.12 5.87 -6.01
N GLU A 52 7.98 6.24 -7.28
CA GLU A 52 8.91 5.86 -8.35
C GLU A 52 10.34 6.37 -8.09
N LEU A 53 10.48 7.59 -7.58
CA LEU A 53 11.79 8.15 -7.22
C LEU A 53 12.45 7.37 -6.07
N ILE A 54 11.69 7.06 -5.02
CA ILE A 54 12.18 6.25 -3.89
C ILE A 54 12.60 4.86 -4.39
N GLN A 55 11.76 4.23 -5.17
CA GLN A 55 12.02 2.90 -5.73
C GLN A 55 13.28 2.87 -6.58
N LYS A 56 13.47 3.87 -7.43
CA LYS A 56 14.65 4.00 -8.29
C LYS A 56 15.94 4.14 -7.48
N GLU A 57 15.97 5.01 -6.48
CA GLU A 57 17.15 5.21 -5.65
C GLU A 57 17.48 3.96 -4.80
N MET A 58 16.48 3.33 -4.21
CA MET A 58 16.68 2.10 -3.45
C MET A 58 17.18 0.95 -4.34
N ASP A 59 16.62 0.79 -5.54
CA ASP A 59 17.03 -0.25 -6.49
C ASP A 59 18.49 -0.09 -6.90
N LEU A 60 18.94 1.14 -7.15
CA LEU A 60 20.35 1.44 -7.44
C LEU A 60 21.27 1.01 -6.28
N LEU A 61 20.96 1.41 -5.06
CA LEU A 61 21.75 1.09 -3.87
C LEU A 61 21.83 -0.42 -3.60
N ILE A 62 20.74 -1.15 -3.85
CA ILE A 62 20.68 -2.60 -3.69
C ILE A 62 21.54 -3.29 -4.77
N LYS A 63 21.44 -2.85 -6.01
CA LYS A 63 22.21 -3.40 -7.13
C LYS A 63 23.72 -3.13 -7.03
N GLU A 64 24.13 -2.00 -6.50
CA GLU A 64 25.54 -1.70 -6.20
C GLU A 64 26.17 -2.73 -5.24
N ARG A 65 25.34 -3.42 -4.45
CA ARG A 65 25.75 -4.48 -3.54
C ARG A 65 25.73 -5.88 -4.16
N GLY A 66 25.54 -5.99 -5.47
CA GLY A 66 25.51 -7.25 -6.22
C GLY A 66 24.20 -8.02 -6.12
N VAL A 67 23.12 -7.40 -5.64
CA VAL A 67 21.80 -8.04 -5.58
C VAL A 67 21.10 -7.91 -6.93
N SER A 68 20.47 -8.98 -7.40
CA SER A 68 19.67 -8.99 -8.62
C SER A 68 18.18 -9.08 -8.30
N ASN A 69 17.36 -8.43 -9.13
CA ASN A 69 15.91 -8.49 -8.97
C ASN A 69 15.38 -9.85 -9.41
N GLY A 70 14.47 -10.41 -8.63
CA GLY A 70 13.66 -11.56 -8.99
C GLY A 70 12.18 -11.18 -9.06
N TYR A 71 11.38 -11.95 -9.77
CA TYR A 71 9.94 -11.78 -9.83
C TYR A 71 9.26 -13.09 -9.47
N PHE A 72 8.43 -13.06 -8.45
CA PHE A 72 7.70 -14.22 -7.93
C PHE A 72 6.20 -14.08 -8.25
N PRO A 73 5.45 -15.21 -8.30
CA PRO A 73 4.01 -15.15 -8.42
C PRO A 73 3.36 -14.29 -7.33
N LEU A 74 2.31 -13.54 -7.69
CA LEU A 74 1.57 -12.70 -6.75
C LEU A 74 0.82 -13.53 -5.71
N PHE A 75 0.25 -14.67 -6.14
CA PHE A 75 -0.49 -15.57 -5.27
C PHE A 75 0.40 -16.74 -4.84
N ILE A 76 0.32 -17.09 -3.57
CA ILE A 76 0.99 -18.24 -2.99
C ILE A 76 -0.02 -19.11 -2.26
N PRO A 77 0.18 -20.44 -2.15
CA PRO A 77 -0.68 -21.32 -1.38
C PRO A 77 -0.76 -20.90 0.09
N GLU A 78 -1.96 -20.92 0.67
CA GLU A 78 -2.18 -20.56 2.09
C GLU A 78 -1.40 -21.48 3.02
N SER A 79 -1.20 -22.74 2.63
CA SER A 79 -0.42 -23.75 3.36
C SER A 79 1.03 -23.33 3.63
N LEU A 80 1.66 -22.55 2.73
CA LEU A 80 3.01 -22.03 2.94
C LEU A 80 3.03 -20.97 4.06
N LEU A 81 2.01 -20.10 4.10
CA LEU A 81 1.89 -19.09 5.15
C LEU A 81 1.60 -19.71 6.52
N LYS A 82 0.77 -20.76 6.56
CA LYS A 82 0.51 -21.51 7.80
C LYS A 82 1.77 -22.18 8.37
N LYS A 83 2.69 -22.64 7.51
CA LYS A 83 3.99 -23.17 7.95
C LYS A 83 4.86 -22.10 8.59
N GLU A 84 4.94 -20.93 8.00
CA GLU A 84 5.71 -19.80 8.57
C GLU A 84 5.09 -19.29 9.87
N GLN A 85 3.78 -19.28 10.00
CA GLN A 85 3.08 -18.91 11.23
C GLN A 85 3.50 -19.77 12.44
N ALA A 86 3.78 -21.05 12.22
CA ALA A 86 4.25 -21.95 13.27
C ALA A 86 5.67 -21.62 13.77
N HIS A 87 6.47 -20.86 13.01
CA HIS A 87 7.84 -20.49 13.34
C HIS A 87 7.96 -19.09 13.99
N VAL A 88 6.93 -18.24 13.84
CA VAL A 88 6.95 -16.87 14.34
C VAL A 88 5.87 -16.68 15.39
N GLU A 89 6.27 -16.65 16.67
CA GLU A 89 5.36 -16.37 17.79
C GLU A 89 4.68 -15.01 17.59
N GLY A 90 3.35 -14.98 17.67
CA GLY A 90 2.56 -13.75 17.57
C GLY A 90 2.25 -13.28 16.15
N PHE A 91 2.65 -14.01 15.12
CA PHE A 91 2.29 -13.71 13.75
C PHE A 91 0.87 -14.17 13.45
N SER A 92 -0.06 -13.22 13.33
CA SER A 92 -1.44 -13.46 12.89
C SER A 92 -1.68 -12.68 11.59
N PRO A 93 -1.44 -13.29 10.43
CA PRO A 93 -1.62 -12.59 9.16
C PRO A 93 -3.10 -12.35 8.87
N GLU A 94 -3.45 -11.07 8.62
CA GLU A 94 -4.73 -10.72 8.00
C GLU A 94 -4.54 -10.80 6.47
N LEU A 95 -5.14 -11.80 5.86
CA LEU A 95 -4.92 -12.12 4.44
C LEU A 95 -6.20 -11.95 3.63
N ALA A 96 -6.04 -11.52 2.37
CA ALA A 96 -7.06 -11.69 1.35
C ALA A 96 -6.83 -13.03 0.66
N VAL A 97 -7.77 -13.94 0.80
CA VAL A 97 -7.68 -15.29 0.21
C VAL A 97 -8.61 -15.36 -1.01
N VAL A 98 -8.07 -15.88 -2.13
CA VAL A 98 -8.89 -16.16 -3.31
C VAL A 98 -9.59 -17.48 -3.09
N THR A 99 -10.91 -17.45 -3.00
CA THR A 99 -11.75 -18.62 -2.76
C THR A 99 -12.49 -19.09 -4.02
N ILE A 100 -12.59 -18.23 -5.03
CA ILE A 100 -13.25 -18.53 -6.31
C ILE A 100 -12.30 -18.17 -7.44
N GLY A 101 -12.03 -19.10 -8.33
CA GLY A 101 -11.22 -18.90 -9.53
C GLY A 101 -11.85 -19.60 -10.73
N GLY A 102 -11.96 -18.89 -11.88
CA GLY A 102 -12.56 -19.46 -13.08
C GLY A 102 -14.06 -19.81 -12.96
N GLY A 103 -14.76 -19.29 -11.95
CA GLY A 103 -16.18 -19.59 -11.68
C GLY A 103 -16.40 -20.80 -10.77
N GLU A 104 -15.34 -21.43 -10.29
CA GLU A 104 -15.39 -22.57 -9.36
C GLU A 104 -14.75 -22.22 -8.02
N GLU A 105 -15.25 -22.81 -6.93
CA GLU A 105 -14.61 -22.72 -5.63
C GLU A 105 -13.25 -23.41 -5.66
N LEU A 106 -12.24 -22.72 -5.19
CA LEU A 106 -10.89 -23.28 -5.09
C LEU A 106 -10.81 -24.08 -3.79
N SER A 107 -10.51 -25.37 -3.91
CA SER A 107 -10.03 -26.22 -2.81
C SER A 107 -8.51 -26.16 -2.75
N GLU A 108 -7.96 -26.13 -1.55
CA GLU A 108 -6.51 -26.28 -1.34
C GLU A 108 -5.96 -27.59 -1.90
#